data_2737849da07e5b43964ceef910be4375
#
_entry.id   2737849da07e5b43964ceef910be4375
#
_cell.length_a   1.000
_cell.length_b   1.000
_cell.length_c   1.000
_cell.angle_alpha   90.00
_cell.angle_beta   90.00
_cell.angle_gamma   90.00
#
_symmetry.space_group_name_H-M   'P 1'
#
loop_
_entity.id
_entity.type
_entity.pdbx_description
1 polymer ?
#
loop_
_entity_poly.entity_id
_entity_poly.type
_entity_poly.pdbx_seq_one_letter_code
_entity_poly.pdbx_strand_id
1 'polypeptide(L)'
;MLYLKRKIDAFLSEWKENPDKKPLIVKGPRQVGKTESIQRFAAENYTSVITINFVEEPKYKMITADGYKAADIIKNISRIDPSKRFIEDETLIFFDELQEFPDIATALKFFKIDGRFDVICSGSMLGLNYRKIESNSVGYKTDYEMFSLDFEEFLWAGGYDDAFIDDMLTHMRTLTPFNELEMSVCGELFLNYCILGGMPAVVREFIEKGTFEGSLETQRQLISDYREDIRKYADGMDQTRILNVFQHIPVQLAKDNKKFQISKVASGARFRDYRGCIEWLNDAGMVNICYCLNFPELPLKGNYDETKYKLYFADSGLLVAMLDEEAQEDLRANKNLGVYKGALYENVVGEALVKAGYQLYYYKREDSTLEQDFFVRTASALIPVEVKAQRGTAKSLRTLITSDKYEDIHYGIKFTAGNVGFSDDIYTFPYFCAFLLKRYLAGEQSEKL
;
A
#
# COMPACT_ATOMS: atom_id res chain seq x y z
N MET A 1 -8.91 14.62 -18.90
CA MET A 1 -8.08 13.57 -18.30
C MET A 1 -9.03 12.66 -17.51
N LEU A 2 -8.97 11.35 -17.71
CA LEU A 2 -9.83 10.39 -17.02
C LEU A 2 -9.54 10.45 -15.50
N TYR A 3 -10.58 10.65 -14.69
CA TYR A 3 -10.46 10.54 -13.24
C TYR A 3 -10.57 9.08 -12.82
N LEU A 4 -9.69 8.66 -11.94
CA LEU A 4 -9.72 7.33 -11.33
C LEU A 4 -10.40 7.44 -9.96
N LYS A 5 -11.58 6.82 -9.79
CA LYS A 5 -12.27 6.73 -8.48
C LYS A 5 -11.36 6.06 -7.46
N ARG A 6 -11.25 6.64 -6.25
CA ARG A 6 -10.37 6.16 -5.19
C ARG A 6 -11.15 5.97 -3.88
N LYS A 7 -10.67 5.07 -3.04
CA LYS A 7 -11.23 4.86 -1.69
C LYS A 7 -11.13 6.11 -0.80
N ILE A 8 -10.11 6.94 -1.05
CA ILE A 8 -9.97 8.22 -0.34
C ILE A 8 -11.13 9.17 -0.62
N ASP A 9 -11.84 9.06 -1.75
CA ASP A 9 -12.96 9.96 -2.08
C ASP A 9 -14.11 9.81 -1.07
N ALA A 10 -14.47 8.57 -0.73
CA ALA A 10 -15.45 8.28 0.31
C ALA A 10 -14.98 8.76 1.68
N PHE A 11 -13.71 8.49 2.02
CA PHE A 11 -13.12 8.93 3.28
C PHE A 11 -13.13 10.46 3.42
N LEU A 12 -12.79 11.21 2.38
CA LEU A 12 -12.79 12.68 2.40
C LEU A 12 -14.22 13.23 2.60
N SER A 13 -15.23 12.59 1.99
CA SER A 13 -16.63 12.96 2.19
C SER A 13 -17.08 12.73 3.65
N GLU A 14 -16.81 11.55 4.21
CA GLU A 14 -17.07 11.21 5.60
C GLU A 14 -16.31 12.15 6.57
N TRP A 15 -15.06 12.45 6.26
CA TRP A 15 -14.23 13.37 7.06
C TRP A 15 -14.84 14.77 7.09
N LYS A 16 -15.33 15.28 5.96
CA LYS A 16 -15.95 16.62 5.88
C LYS A 16 -17.23 16.71 6.72
N GLU A 17 -18.05 15.67 6.68
CA GLU A 17 -19.32 15.60 7.41
C GLU A 17 -19.15 15.44 8.93
N ASN A 18 -17.99 14.99 9.39
CA ASN A 18 -17.72 14.77 10.80
C ASN A 18 -17.62 16.12 11.55
N PRO A 19 -18.51 16.42 12.51
CA PRO A 19 -18.46 17.68 13.27
C PRO A 19 -17.21 17.82 14.13
N ASP A 20 -16.59 16.70 14.53
CA ASP A 20 -15.35 16.67 15.30
C ASP A 20 -14.11 16.48 14.44
N LYS A 21 -14.23 16.67 13.12
CA LYS A 21 -13.10 16.51 12.20
C LYS A 21 -11.86 17.28 12.64
N LYS A 22 -10.72 16.66 12.44
CA LYS A 22 -9.41 17.24 12.73
C LYS A 22 -8.69 17.53 11.42
N PRO A 23 -7.73 18.47 11.39
CA PRO A 23 -6.84 18.59 10.27
C PRO A 23 -6.33 17.25 9.77
N LEU A 24 -6.37 17.03 8.47
CA LEU A 24 -6.05 15.75 7.83
C LEU A 24 -4.64 15.77 7.23
N ILE A 25 -3.88 14.72 7.44
CA ILE A 25 -2.63 14.47 6.70
C ILE A 25 -2.81 13.24 5.82
N VAL A 26 -2.76 13.44 4.51
CA VAL A 26 -2.74 12.37 3.52
C VAL A 26 -1.28 12.04 3.19
N LYS A 27 -0.82 10.89 3.65
CA LYS A 27 0.54 10.39 3.43
C LYS A 27 0.54 9.19 2.49
N GLY A 28 1.65 8.89 1.87
CA GLY A 28 1.81 7.74 0.98
C GLY A 28 2.90 7.97 -0.06
N PRO A 29 3.27 6.95 -0.85
CA PRO A 29 4.32 7.03 -1.86
C PRO A 29 4.12 8.18 -2.84
N ARG A 30 5.17 8.52 -3.57
CA ARG A 30 5.06 9.49 -4.68
C ARG A 30 4.19 8.92 -5.79
N GLN A 31 3.52 9.84 -6.53
CA GLN A 31 2.75 9.54 -7.73
C GLN A 31 1.53 8.62 -7.53
N VAL A 32 1.06 8.41 -6.29
CA VAL A 32 -0.17 7.62 -6.02
C VAL A 32 -1.46 8.43 -6.14
N GLY A 33 -1.38 9.72 -6.51
CA GLY A 33 -2.55 10.57 -6.80
C GLY A 33 -3.08 11.40 -5.63
N LYS A 34 -2.30 11.60 -4.53
CA LYS A 34 -2.72 12.38 -3.35
C LYS A 34 -3.24 13.77 -3.70
N THR A 35 -2.41 14.56 -4.38
CA THR A 35 -2.72 15.94 -4.76
C THR A 35 -3.96 16.03 -5.64
N GLU A 36 -4.09 15.13 -6.64
CA GLU A 36 -5.23 15.09 -7.56
C GLU A 36 -6.55 14.80 -6.82
N SER A 37 -6.57 13.80 -5.93
CA SER A 37 -7.77 13.47 -5.13
C SER A 37 -8.19 14.60 -4.20
N ILE A 38 -7.21 15.26 -3.52
CA ILE A 38 -7.50 16.37 -2.61
C ILE A 38 -7.99 17.59 -3.38
N GLN A 39 -7.35 17.95 -4.50
CA GLN A 39 -7.75 19.11 -5.31
C GLN A 39 -9.14 18.93 -5.90
N ARG A 40 -9.48 17.73 -6.39
CA ARG A 40 -10.81 17.44 -6.88
C ARG A 40 -11.85 17.56 -5.78
N PHE A 41 -11.63 16.89 -4.65
CA PHE A 41 -12.52 16.98 -3.48
C PHE A 41 -12.70 18.45 -3.05
N ALA A 42 -11.62 19.22 -3.00
CA ALA A 42 -11.65 20.64 -2.64
C ALA A 42 -12.53 21.46 -3.60
N ALA A 43 -12.35 21.28 -4.92
CA ALA A 43 -13.11 21.99 -5.93
C ALA A 43 -14.61 21.68 -5.91
N GLU A 44 -14.99 20.45 -5.56
CA GLU A 44 -16.38 20.01 -5.49
C GLU A 44 -17.08 20.44 -4.17
N ASN A 45 -16.31 20.74 -3.13
CA ASN A 45 -16.85 20.85 -1.76
C ASN A 45 -16.65 22.19 -1.06
N TYR A 46 -15.82 23.10 -1.59
CA TYR A 46 -15.50 24.37 -0.96
C TYR A 46 -15.63 25.56 -1.92
N THR A 47 -16.14 26.68 -1.42
CA THR A 47 -16.24 27.93 -2.17
C THR A 47 -14.88 28.56 -2.41
N SER A 48 -13.96 28.41 -1.46
CA SER A 48 -12.59 28.89 -1.53
C SER A 48 -11.60 27.79 -1.25
N VAL A 49 -10.59 27.64 -2.11
CA VAL A 49 -9.50 26.65 -1.94
C VAL A 49 -8.17 27.39 -1.96
N ILE A 50 -7.42 27.28 -0.88
CA ILE A 50 -6.09 27.88 -0.75
C ILE A 50 -5.05 26.76 -0.80
N THR A 51 -4.51 26.52 -1.98
CA THR A 51 -3.41 25.57 -2.16
C THR A 51 -2.07 26.26 -2.01
N ILE A 52 -1.17 25.67 -1.23
CA ILE A 52 0.23 26.08 -1.04
C ILE A 52 1.09 24.83 -1.20
N ASN A 53 1.88 24.81 -2.27
CA ASN A 53 2.90 23.77 -2.49
C ASN A 53 4.27 24.30 -2.09
N PHE A 54 4.88 23.69 -1.08
CA PHE A 54 6.15 24.19 -0.52
C PHE A 54 7.38 23.92 -1.42
N VAL A 55 7.26 23.11 -2.45
CA VAL A 55 8.29 22.94 -3.49
C VAL A 55 8.19 24.06 -4.53
N GLU A 56 6.98 24.30 -5.04
CA GLU A 56 6.73 25.25 -6.12
C GLU A 56 6.78 26.69 -5.63
N GLU A 57 6.34 26.95 -4.38
CA GLU A 57 6.24 28.27 -3.80
C GLU A 57 7.04 28.38 -2.47
N PRO A 58 8.39 28.30 -2.51
CA PRO A 58 9.23 28.34 -1.30
C PRO A 58 9.04 29.58 -0.42
N LYS A 59 8.51 30.70 -0.98
CA LYS A 59 8.18 31.92 -0.22
C LYS A 59 7.25 31.69 0.97
N TYR A 60 6.38 30.63 0.88
CA TYR A 60 5.47 30.30 1.97
C TYR A 60 6.14 29.55 3.15
N LYS A 61 7.41 29.15 3.04
CA LYS A 61 8.16 28.60 4.18
C LYS A 61 8.41 29.64 5.30
N MET A 62 7.97 30.87 5.11
CA MET A 62 8.03 31.94 6.11
C MET A 62 6.72 32.18 6.87
N ILE A 63 5.66 31.48 6.56
CA ILE A 63 4.32 31.71 7.15
C ILE A 63 4.23 31.47 8.65
N THR A 64 5.17 30.72 9.23
CA THR A 64 5.28 30.44 10.66
C THR A 64 6.25 31.40 11.39
N ALA A 65 6.80 32.42 10.74
CA ALA A 65 7.79 33.33 11.33
C ALA A 65 7.27 34.04 12.58
N ASP A 66 5.97 34.36 12.64
CA ASP A 66 5.32 34.99 13.80
C ASP A 66 4.75 33.96 14.81
N GLY A 67 5.00 32.65 14.60
CA GLY A 67 4.53 31.53 15.43
C GLY A 67 3.52 30.62 14.72
N TYR A 68 2.95 29.69 15.48
CA TYR A 68 2.12 28.60 14.94
C TYR A 68 0.62 28.84 15.06
N LYS A 69 0.16 29.99 15.59
CA LYS A 69 -1.27 30.28 15.68
C LYS A 69 -1.90 30.41 14.28
N ALA A 70 -3.07 29.82 14.09
CA ALA A 70 -3.77 29.86 12.81
C ALA A 70 -3.95 31.31 12.29
N ALA A 71 -4.34 32.24 13.15
CA ALA A 71 -4.52 33.65 12.78
C ALA A 71 -3.23 34.30 12.23
N ASP A 72 -2.07 33.99 12.82
CA ASP A 72 -0.78 34.54 12.38
C ASP A 72 -0.37 33.96 11.03
N ILE A 73 -0.57 32.63 10.83
CA ILE A 73 -0.28 31.96 9.57
C ILE A 73 -1.18 32.50 8.46
N ILE A 74 -2.49 32.62 8.69
CA ILE A 74 -3.45 33.18 7.74
C ILE A 74 -3.09 34.58 7.33
N LYS A 75 -2.76 35.43 8.31
CA LYS A 75 -2.29 36.80 8.08
C LYS A 75 -1.02 36.84 7.22
N ASN A 76 -0.07 35.94 7.47
CA ASN A 76 1.15 35.86 6.68
C ASN A 76 0.90 35.34 5.26
N ILE A 77 0.02 34.38 5.08
CA ILE A 77 -0.42 33.96 3.74
C ILE A 77 -1.04 35.13 2.97
N SER A 78 -1.97 35.87 3.59
CA SER A 78 -2.63 37.02 2.95
C SER A 78 -1.65 38.18 2.66
N ARG A 79 -0.58 38.32 3.44
CA ARG A 79 0.49 39.29 3.17
C ARG A 79 1.35 38.91 1.98
N ILE A 80 1.63 37.61 1.81
CA ILE A 80 2.41 37.10 0.68
C ILE A 80 1.59 37.19 -0.60
N ASP A 81 0.28 36.87 -0.51
CA ASP A 81 -0.65 36.84 -1.65
C ASP A 81 -2.04 37.34 -1.21
N PRO A 82 -2.36 38.65 -1.45
CA PRO A 82 -3.67 39.20 -1.11
C PRO A 82 -4.85 38.61 -1.92
N SER A 83 -4.61 37.86 -2.97
CA SER A 83 -5.66 37.22 -3.76
C SER A 83 -6.23 35.99 -3.04
N LYS A 84 -5.51 35.39 -2.10
CA LYS A 84 -5.96 34.26 -1.29
C LYS A 84 -6.97 34.74 -0.24
N ARG A 85 -8.25 34.44 -0.51
CA ARG A 85 -9.37 34.89 0.36
C ARG A 85 -9.80 33.76 1.26
N PHE A 86 -9.86 34.05 2.56
CA PHE A 86 -10.33 33.15 3.59
C PHE A 86 -11.79 33.47 3.95
N ILE A 87 -12.70 32.51 3.74
CA ILE A 87 -14.11 32.58 4.08
C ILE A 87 -14.35 31.53 5.17
N GLU A 88 -14.81 31.96 6.35
CA GLU A 88 -15.05 31.04 7.47
C GLU A 88 -16.03 29.94 7.05
N ASP A 89 -15.78 28.70 7.46
CA ASP A 89 -16.52 27.48 7.15
C ASP A 89 -16.61 27.07 5.67
N GLU A 90 -16.12 27.91 4.74
CA GLU A 90 -16.19 27.69 3.30
C GLU A 90 -14.82 27.54 2.63
N THR A 91 -13.73 27.67 3.39
CA THR A 91 -12.37 27.57 2.86
C THR A 91 -11.68 26.29 3.27
N LEU A 92 -11.14 25.57 2.29
CA LEU A 92 -10.13 24.53 2.52
C LEU A 92 -8.73 25.12 2.34
N ILE A 93 -7.86 24.96 3.33
CA ILE A 93 -6.43 25.22 3.23
C ILE A 93 -5.74 23.89 2.93
N PHE A 94 -5.11 23.81 1.77
CA PHE A 94 -4.37 22.65 1.33
C PHE A 94 -2.86 22.93 1.30
N PHE A 95 -2.13 22.31 2.23
CA PHE A 95 -0.67 22.35 2.28
C PHE A 95 -0.10 21.10 1.60
N ASP A 96 0.49 21.26 0.42
CA ASP A 96 1.10 20.18 -0.34
C ASP A 96 2.61 20.11 -0.12
N GLU A 97 3.16 18.88 -0.24
CA GLU A 97 4.58 18.58 0.00
C GLU A 97 5.05 18.96 1.41
N LEU A 98 4.28 18.55 2.43
CA LEU A 98 4.50 18.87 3.84
C LEU A 98 5.92 18.52 4.34
N GLN A 99 6.60 17.53 3.75
CA GLN A 99 7.97 17.16 4.11
C GLN A 99 8.99 18.27 3.80
N GLU A 100 8.66 19.20 2.92
CA GLU A 100 9.51 20.35 2.58
C GLU A 100 9.38 21.50 3.58
N PHE A 101 8.30 21.51 4.39
CA PHE A 101 8.08 22.47 5.46
C PHE A 101 7.35 21.83 6.65
N PRO A 102 8.07 21.01 7.46
CA PRO A 102 7.47 20.22 8.54
C PRO A 102 6.84 21.07 9.67
N ASP A 103 7.17 22.35 9.80
CA ASP A 103 6.62 23.27 10.80
C ASP A 103 5.09 23.34 10.77
N ILE A 104 4.47 23.17 9.61
CA ILE A 104 3.02 23.13 9.47
C ILE A 104 2.41 21.97 10.28
N ALA A 105 3.09 20.84 10.41
CA ALA A 105 2.60 19.74 11.25
C ALA A 105 2.42 20.17 12.72
N THR A 106 3.27 21.07 13.22
CA THR A 106 3.13 21.69 14.55
C THR A 106 1.93 22.64 14.60
N ALA A 107 1.65 23.36 13.52
CA ALA A 107 0.57 24.32 13.44
C ALA A 107 -0.84 23.67 13.42
N LEU A 108 -0.96 22.39 13.01
CA LEU A 108 -2.27 21.71 12.88
C LEU A 108 -3.10 21.71 14.15
N LYS A 109 -2.45 21.60 15.33
CA LYS A 109 -3.12 21.74 16.63
C LYS A 109 -3.86 23.08 16.74
N PHE A 110 -3.21 24.16 16.31
CA PHE A 110 -3.77 25.51 16.43
C PHE A 110 -4.90 25.74 15.42
N PHE A 111 -4.83 25.14 14.22
CA PHE A 111 -5.94 25.13 13.27
C PHE A 111 -7.15 24.37 13.82
N LYS A 112 -6.97 23.21 14.49
CA LYS A 112 -8.09 22.50 15.16
C LYS A 112 -8.72 23.34 16.27
N ILE A 113 -7.93 24.06 17.05
CA ILE A 113 -8.43 24.91 18.13
C ILE A 113 -9.16 26.14 17.57
N ASP A 114 -8.65 26.72 16.49
CA ASP A 114 -9.26 27.88 15.80
C ASP A 114 -10.62 27.50 15.17
N GLY A 115 -10.68 26.38 14.49
CA GLY A 115 -11.91 25.76 13.98
C GLY A 115 -12.58 26.44 12.78
N ARG A 116 -12.13 27.64 12.35
CA ARG A 116 -12.76 28.39 11.26
C ARG A 116 -12.50 27.84 9.85
N PHE A 117 -11.48 27.04 9.68
CA PHE A 117 -11.04 26.56 8.36
C PHE A 117 -10.72 25.07 8.41
N ASP A 118 -11.09 24.38 7.37
CA ASP A 118 -10.66 23.01 7.14
C ASP A 118 -9.23 22.98 6.61
N VAL A 119 -8.42 22.03 7.08
CA VAL A 119 -7.02 21.91 6.68
C VAL A 119 -6.72 20.49 6.25
N ILE A 120 -6.19 20.33 5.05
CA ILE A 120 -5.61 19.09 4.55
C ILE A 120 -4.14 19.32 4.21
N CYS A 121 -3.29 18.41 4.62
CA CYS A 121 -1.90 18.36 4.20
C CYS A 121 -1.67 17.10 3.37
N SER A 122 -0.80 17.18 2.38
CA SER A 122 -0.27 15.99 1.72
C SER A 122 1.25 15.98 1.74
N GLY A 123 1.81 14.79 1.67
CA GLY A 123 3.26 14.65 1.53
C GLY A 123 3.65 13.23 1.19
N SER A 124 4.67 13.14 0.35
CA SER A 124 5.39 11.91 0.09
C SER A 124 6.50 11.75 1.11
N MET A 125 6.90 10.54 1.43
CA MET A 125 8.03 10.28 2.34
C MET A 125 7.92 10.92 3.73
N LEU A 126 6.69 11.17 4.20
CA LEU A 126 6.48 11.74 5.53
C LEU A 126 7.04 10.86 6.64
N GLY A 127 7.05 9.54 6.47
CA GLY A 127 7.68 8.62 7.41
C GLY A 127 9.15 8.91 7.68
N LEU A 128 9.87 9.42 6.68
CA LEU A 128 11.30 9.75 6.79
C LEU A 128 11.56 11.06 7.55
N ASN A 129 10.67 12.04 7.42
CA ASN A 129 10.87 13.39 7.93
C ASN A 129 10.17 13.66 9.27
N TYR A 130 9.25 12.78 9.72
CA TYR A 130 8.57 12.92 11.01
C TYR A 130 9.54 12.98 12.21
N ARG A 131 10.74 12.41 12.10
CA ARG A 131 11.79 12.48 13.13
C ARG A 131 12.34 13.91 13.34
N LYS A 132 12.10 14.83 12.38
CA LYS A 132 12.58 16.24 12.43
C LYS A 132 11.52 17.21 12.96
N ILE A 133 10.30 16.75 13.25
CA ILE A 133 9.18 17.59 13.69
C ILE A 133 9.24 17.74 15.22
N GLU A 134 9.33 18.99 15.70
CA GLU A 134 9.38 19.29 17.15
C GLU A 134 8.11 18.88 17.89
N SER A 135 6.95 19.05 17.26
CA SER A 135 5.65 18.63 17.81
C SER A 135 4.71 18.16 16.70
N ASN A 136 4.34 16.88 16.72
CA ASN A 136 3.52 16.26 15.67
C ASN A 136 2.00 16.40 15.90
N SER A 137 1.54 17.43 16.61
CA SER A 137 0.12 17.68 16.89
C SER A 137 -0.67 16.41 17.29
N VAL A 138 -0.08 15.58 18.14
CA VAL A 138 -0.67 14.30 18.59
C VAL A 138 -2.05 14.56 19.20
N GLY A 139 -3.06 13.80 18.76
CA GLY A 139 -4.44 13.95 19.20
C GLY A 139 -5.24 15.06 18.48
N TYR A 140 -4.61 15.95 17.72
CA TYR A 140 -5.21 17.09 17.02
C TYR A 140 -5.23 16.96 15.49
N LYS A 141 -4.82 15.82 14.96
CA LYS A 141 -4.84 15.51 13.53
C LYS A 141 -5.36 14.11 13.27
N THR A 142 -5.79 13.88 12.04
CA THR A 142 -6.12 12.55 11.49
C THR A 142 -5.10 12.24 10.41
N ASP A 143 -4.63 11.01 10.33
CA ASP A 143 -3.76 10.53 9.25
C ASP A 143 -4.54 9.58 8.35
N TYR A 144 -4.38 9.73 7.03
CA TYR A 144 -4.82 8.79 6.03
C TYR A 144 -3.64 8.31 5.20
N GLU A 145 -3.47 7.00 5.08
CA GLU A 145 -2.43 6.41 4.26
C GLU A 145 -3.01 6.03 2.89
N MET A 146 -2.50 6.67 1.83
CA MET A 146 -2.92 6.45 0.47
C MET A 146 -1.88 5.61 -0.27
N PHE A 147 -2.30 4.50 -0.85
CA PHE A 147 -1.47 3.60 -1.65
C PHE A 147 -1.69 3.82 -3.15
N SER A 148 -0.95 3.13 -4.01
CA SER A 148 -1.35 2.92 -5.41
C SER A 148 -2.70 2.22 -5.46
N LEU A 149 -3.41 2.25 -6.60
CA LEU A 149 -4.72 1.60 -6.74
C LEU A 149 -4.62 0.14 -6.29
N ASP A 150 -5.58 -0.31 -5.48
CA ASP A 150 -5.77 -1.73 -5.27
C ASP A 150 -6.60 -2.35 -6.39
N PHE A 151 -6.83 -3.66 -6.33
CA PHE A 151 -7.55 -4.32 -7.41
C PHE A 151 -9.02 -3.84 -7.54
N GLU A 152 -9.66 -3.46 -6.44
CA GLU A 152 -11.01 -2.88 -6.46
C GLU A 152 -11.04 -1.52 -7.18
N GLU A 153 -10.10 -0.64 -6.86
CA GLU A 153 -9.96 0.65 -7.52
C GLU A 153 -9.59 0.50 -9.01
N PHE A 154 -8.82 -0.55 -9.35
CA PHE A 154 -8.53 -0.92 -10.73
C PHE A 154 -9.79 -1.40 -11.47
N LEU A 155 -10.64 -2.20 -10.82
CA LEU A 155 -11.93 -2.62 -11.37
C LEU A 155 -12.84 -1.40 -11.62
N TRP A 156 -12.93 -0.46 -10.68
CA TRP A 156 -13.67 0.78 -10.89
C TRP A 156 -13.13 1.60 -12.07
N ALA A 157 -11.82 1.68 -12.23
CA ALA A 157 -11.20 2.34 -13.37
C ALA A 157 -11.57 1.67 -14.69
N GLY A 158 -11.74 0.35 -14.70
CA GLY A 158 -12.23 -0.45 -15.83
C GLY A 158 -13.74 -0.39 -16.08
N GLY A 159 -14.49 0.39 -15.26
CA GLY A 159 -15.94 0.56 -15.40
C GLY A 159 -16.78 -0.50 -14.66
N TYR A 160 -16.19 -1.35 -13.86
CA TYR A 160 -16.91 -2.28 -12.99
C TYR A 160 -17.42 -1.55 -11.74
N ASP A 161 -18.61 -1.89 -11.28
CA ASP A 161 -19.25 -1.26 -10.14
C ASP A 161 -19.11 -2.06 -8.84
N ASP A 162 -19.67 -1.50 -7.76
CA ASP A 162 -19.62 -2.13 -6.45
C ASP A 162 -20.45 -3.44 -6.42
N ALA A 163 -21.49 -3.57 -7.27
CA ALA A 163 -22.30 -4.78 -7.37
C ALA A 163 -21.49 -5.99 -7.90
N PHE A 164 -20.60 -5.75 -8.87
CA PHE A 164 -19.68 -6.78 -9.37
C PHE A 164 -18.72 -7.26 -8.27
N ILE A 165 -18.26 -6.34 -7.43
CA ILE A 165 -17.33 -6.66 -6.32
C ILE A 165 -18.07 -7.40 -5.19
N ASP A 166 -19.30 -7.00 -4.88
CA ASP A 166 -20.13 -7.65 -3.87
C ASP A 166 -20.55 -9.08 -4.29
N ASP A 167 -20.72 -9.30 -5.59
CA ASP A 167 -20.95 -10.63 -6.14
C ASP A 167 -19.73 -11.55 -5.91
N MET A 168 -18.52 -11.06 -6.17
CA MET A 168 -17.29 -11.79 -5.84
C MET A 168 -17.21 -12.15 -4.35
N LEU A 169 -17.54 -11.21 -3.47
CA LEU A 169 -17.56 -11.45 -2.02
C LEU A 169 -18.65 -12.47 -1.63
N THR A 170 -19.79 -12.48 -2.32
CA THR A 170 -20.86 -13.43 -2.11
C THR A 170 -20.41 -14.84 -2.44
N HIS A 171 -19.70 -15.06 -3.56
CA HIS A 171 -19.10 -16.34 -3.90
C HIS A 171 -18.16 -16.86 -2.79
N MET A 172 -17.34 -15.95 -2.20
CA MET A 172 -16.47 -16.32 -1.08
C MET A 172 -17.26 -16.73 0.16
N ARG A 173 -18.30 -15.97 0.55
CA ARG A 173 -19.10 -16.21 1.75
C ARG A 173 -19.97 -17.47 1.66
N THR A 174 -20.59 -17.69 0.51
CA THR A 174 -21.45 -18.84 0.28
C THR A 174 -20.68 -20.10 -0.14
N LEU A 175 -19.38 -19.98 -0.35
CA LEU A 175 -18.52 -21.03 -0.89
C LEU A 175 -19.04 -21.57 -2.23
N THR A 176 -19.70 -20.74 -3.01
CA THR A 176 -20.22 -21.09 -4.34
C THR A 176 -19.15 -20.87 -5.39
N PRO A 177 -18.78 -21.88 -6.18
CA PRO A 177 -17.80 -21.70 -7.25
C PRO A 177 -18.24 -20.67 -8.29
N PHE A 178 -17.32 -19.85 -8.77
CA PHE A 178 -17.51 -19.03 -9.97
C PHE A 178 -17.76 -19.92 -11.19
N ASN A 179 -18.59 -19.50 -12.13
CA ASN A 179 -18.72 -20.20 -13.41
C ASN A 179 -17.50 -19.95 -14.32
N GLU A 180 -17.44 -20.60 -15.47
CA GLU A 180 -16.29 -20.52 -16.40
C GLU A 180 -16.07 -19.10 -16.94
N LEU A 181 -17.14 -18.38 -17.24
CA LEU A 181 -17.05 -16.98 -17.74
C LEU A 181 -16.53 -16.05 -16.65
N GLU A 182 -17.06 -16.13 -15.44
CA GLU A 182 -16.61 -15.33 -14.30
C GLU A 182 -15.13 -15.59 -13.98
N MET A 183 -14.73 -16.86 -13.93
CA MET A 183 -13.32 -17.24 -13.72
C MET A 183 -12.41 -16.67 -14.82
N SER A 184 -12.85 -16.70 -16.07
CA SER A 184 -12.08 -16.19 -17.20
C SER A 184 -11.93 -14.66 -17.13
N VAL A 185 -13.05 -13.94 -16.94
CA VAL A 185 -13.07 -12.48 -16.89
C VAL A 185 -12.30 -11.96 -15.69
N CYS A 186 -12.60 -12.43 -14.47
CA CYS A 186 -11.90 -11.99 -13.26
C CYS A 186 -10.40 -12.35 -13.30
N GLY A 187 -10.08 -13.53 -13.86
CA GLY A 187 -8.70 -13.98 -14.02
C GLY A 187 -7.89 -13.10 -14.98
N GLU A 188 -8.47 -12.67 -16.09
CA GLU A 188 -7.85 -11.75 -17.05
C GLU A 188 -7.65 -10.35 -16.45
N LEU A 189 -8.69 -9.80 -15.82
CA LEU A 189 -8.61 -8.51 -15.14
C LEU A 189 -7.52 -8.50 -14.06
N PHE A 190 -7.45 -9.59 -13.28
CA PHE A 190 -6.43 -9.72 -12.24
C PHE A 190 -5.01 -9.88 -12.83
N LEU A 191 -4.84 -10.62 -13.93
CA LEU A 191 -3.56 -10.72 -14.62
C LEU A 191 -3.10 -9.35 -15.15
N ASN A 192 -4.02 -8.59 -15.74
CA ASN A 192 -3.75 -7.22 -16.19
C ASN A 192 -3.29 -6.35 -15.02
N TYR A 193 -3.99 -6.39 -13.88
CA TYR A 193 -3.59 -5.69 -12.67
C TYR A 193 -2.22 -6.16 -12.16
N CYS A 194 -1.93 -7.46 -12.12
CA CYS A 194 -0.62 -7.97 -11.70
C CYS A 194 0.53 -7.41 -12.55
N ILE A 195 0.31 -7.22 -13.86
CA ILE A 195 1.32 -6.70 -14.79
C ILE A 195 1.45 -5.18 -14.69
N LEU A 196 0.32 -4.48 -14.67
CA LEU A 196 0.27 -3.01 -14.66
C LEU A 196 0.59 -2.43 -13.27
N GLY A 197 0.19 -3.13 -12.21
CA GLY A 197 0.13 -2.59 -10.86
C GLY A 197 -0.98 -1.56 -10.71
N GLY A 198 -0.89 -0.79 -9.63
CA GLY A 198 -1.89 0.23 -9.27
C GLY A 198 -1.38 1.67 -9.40
N MET A 199 -0.25 1.93 -10.03
CA MET A 199 0.23 3.32 -10.19
C MET A 199 -0.72 4.10 -11.12
N PRO A 200 -1.31 5.24 -10.66
CA PRO A 200 -2.39 5.93 -11.40
C PRO A 200 -2.05 6.28 -12.84
N ALA A 201 -0.81 6.72 -13.10
CA ALA A 201 -0.38 7.06 -14.45
C ALA A 201 -0.41 5.84 -15.39
N VAL A 202 0.03 4.68 -14.90
CA VAL A 202 0.05 3.42 -15.65
C VAL A 202 -1.37 2.92 -15.92
N VAL A 203 -2.21 2.90 -14.86
CA VAL A 203 -3.61 2.44 -14.98
C VAL A 203 -4.40 3.34 -15.94
N ARG A 204 -4.25 4.67 -15.80
CA ARG A 204 -4.93 5.63 -16.68
C ARG A 204 -4.57 5.40 -18.14
N GLU A 205 -3.29 5.25 -18.45
CA GLU A 205 -2.81 5.02 -19.80
C GLU A 205 -3.38 3.74 -20.41
N PHE A 206 -3.41 2.65 -19.61
CA PHE A 206 -4.03 1.40 -20.03
C PHE A 206 -5.52 1.53 -20.29
N ILE A 207 -6.27 2.20 -19.40
CA ILE A 207 -7.73 2.36 -19.56
C ILE A 207 -8.06 3.28 -20.78
N GLU A 208 -7.31 4.36 -20.97
CA GLU A 208 -7.54 5.28 -22.10
C GLU A 208 -7.19 4.65 -23.45
N LYS A 209 -6.16 3.79 -23.51
CA LYS A 209 -5.73 3.13 -24.76
C LYS A 209 -6.37 1.77 -25.02
N GLY A 210 -6.83 1.08 -23.97
CA GLY A 210 -7.33 -0.30 -24.07
C GLY A 210 -6.24 -1.33 -24.37
N THR A 211 -4.96 -0.97 -24.28
CA THR A 211 -3.79 -1.81 -24.56
C THR A 211 -2.65 -1.52 -23.58
N PHE A 212 -1.65 -2.41 -23.51
CA PHE A 212 -0.43 -2.18 -22.70
C PHE A 212 0.54 -1.16 -23.33
N GLU A 213 0.22 -0.64 -24.50
CA GLU A 213 1.10 0.33 -25.21
C GLU A 213 1.30 1.60 -24.37
N GLY A 214 2.56 1.94 -24.11
CA GLY A 214 2.98 3.07 -23.28
C GLY A 214 3.01 2.78 -21.77
N SER A 215 2.19 1.86 -21.30
CA SER A 215 2.12 1.55 -19.84
C SER A 215 3.46 1.04 -19.29
N LEU A 216 4.20 0.26 -20.05
CA LEU A 216 5.51 -0.26 -19.63
C LEU A 216 6.59 0.82 -19.63
N GLU A 217 6.55 1.74 -20.57
CA GLU A 217 7.44 2.91 -20.60
C GLU A 217 7.18 3.79 -19.38
N THR A 218 5.92 4.03 -19.05
CA THR A 218 5.50 4.76 -17.84
C THR A 218 5.97 4.06 -16.57
N GLN A 219 5.86 2.73 -16.48
CA GLN A 219 6.40 1.96 -15.34
C GLN A 219 7.93 2.09 -15.23
N ARG A 220 8.67 2.01 -16.35
CA ARG A 220 10.14 2.18 -16.37
C ARG A 220 10.53 3.58 -15.93
N GLN A 221 9.78 4.61 -16.34
CA GLN A 221 10.01 5.98 -15.89
C GLN A 221 9.80 6.09 -14.38
N LEU A 222 8.76 5.49 -13.81
CA LEU A 222 8.53 5.45 -12.36
C LEU A 222 9.70 4.82 -11.60
N ILE A 223 10.27 3.74 -12.10
CA ILE A 223 11.47 3.12 -11.50
C ILE A 223 12.67 4.08 -11.55
N SER A 224 12.84 4.81 -12.65
CA SER A 224 13.89 5.83 -12.77
C SER A 224 13.70 6.95 -11.75
N ASP A 225 12.48 7.47 -11.63
CA ASP A 225 12.11 8.51 -10.68
C ASP A 225 12.36 8.06 -9.24
N TYR A 226 12.02 6.82 -8.88
CA TYR A 226 12.28 6.28 -7.54
C TYR A 226 13.79 6.14 -7.26
N ARG A 227 14.60 5.79 -8.26
CA ARG A 227 16.06 5.79 -8.12
C ARG A 227 16.62 7.20 -7.90
N GLU A 228 16.05 8.21 -8.54
CA GLU A 228 16.41 9.61 -8.31
C GLU A 228 15.98 10.08 -6.91
N ASP A 229 14.80 9.69 -6.45
CA ASP A 229 14.32 9.96 -5.09
C ASP A 229 15.26 9.35 -4.02
N ILE A 230 15.71 8.12 -4.21
CA ILE A 230 16.70 7.50 -3.32
C ILE A 230 17.97 8.37 -3.27
N ARG A 231 18.46 8.85 -4.41
CA ARG A 231 19.65 9.71 -4.46
C ARG A 231 19.41 11.09 -3.81
N LYS A 232 18.21 11.63 -3.90
CA LYS A 232 17.89 12.95 -3.37
C LYS A 232 17.61 12.94 -1.87
N TYR A 233 16.84 11.97 -1.39
CA TYR A 233 16.24 11.99 -0.04
C TYR A 233 16.92 11.05 0.97
N ALA A 234 17.80 10.17 0.53
CA ALA A 234 18.59 9.32 1.43
C ALA A 234 19.76 10.08 2.07
N ASP A 235 19.48 11.28 2.62
CA ASP A 235 20.50 12.15 3.21
C ASP A 235 21.10 11.52 4.48
N GLY A 236 22.42 11.56 4.60
CA GLY A 236 23.16 10.96 5.72
C GLY A 236 23.18 9.43 5.75
N MET A 237 22.58 8.76 4.77
CA MET A 237 22.63 7.30 4.57
C MET A 237 23.42 6.93 3.33
N ASP A 238 23.85 5.68 3.27
CA ASP A 238 24.54 5.16 2.09
C ASP A 238 23.53 4.89 0.95
N GLN A 239 23.37 5.88 0.06
CA GLN A 239 22.50 5.82 -1.11
C GLN A 239 22.78 4.59 -1.98
N THR A 240 24.06 4.22 -2.11
CA THR A 240 24.49 3.05 -2.88
C THR A 240 23.94 1.76 -2.26
N ARG A 241 23.93 1.64 -0.93
CA ARG A 241 23.37 0.47 -0.24
C ARG A 241 21.85 0.38 -0.43
N ILE A 242 21.13 1.50 -0.33
CA ILE A 242 19.69 1.54 -0.55
C ILE A 242 19.36 1.11 -1.99
N LEU A 243 20.06 1.66 -2.98
CA LEU A 243 19.91 1.28 -4.40
C LEU A 243 20.21 -0.20 -4.61
N ASN A 244 21.29 -0.71 -4.01
CA ASN A 244 21.64 -2.12 -4.12
C ASN A 244 20.57 -3.03 -3.53
N VAL A 245 20.00 -2.70 -2.36
CA VAL A 245 18.86 -3.46 -1.80
C VAL A 245 17.70 -3.45 -2.78
N PHE A 246 17.28 -2.27 -3.24
CA PHE A 246 16.14 -2.10 -4.15
C PHE A 246 16.30 -2.93 -5.43
N GLN A 247 17.48 -2.91 -6.04
CA GLN A 247 17.78 -3.66 -7.27
C GLN A 247 17.82 -5.19 -7.08
N HIS A 248 18.14 -5.67 -5.87
CA HIS A 248 18.24 -7.11 -5.61
C HIS A 248 16.92 -7.78 -5.19
N ILE A 249 15.86 -7.01 -4.94
CA ILE A 249 14.56 -7.57 -4.54
C ILE A 249 14.00 -8.53 -5.60
N PRO A 250 13.88 -8.17 -6.90
CA PRO A 250 13.30 -9.08 -7.90
C PRO A 250 14.07 -10.39 -8.01
N VAL A 251 15.40 -10.29 -8.02
CA VAL A 251 16.30 -11.46 -8.12
C VAL A 251 16.16 -12.41 -6.93
N GLN A 252 15.88 -11.88 -5.74
CA GLN A 252 15.72 -12.72 -4.55
C GLN A 252 14.30 -13.27 -4.40
N LEU A 253 13.27 -12.54 -4.84
CA LEU A 253 11.89 -13.04 -4.92
C LEU A 253 11.73 -14.18 -5.94
N ALA A 254 12.51 -14.17 -7.02
CA ALA A 254 12.52 -15.19 -8.05
C ALA A 254 13.20 -16.51 -7.64
N LYS A 255 13.53 -16.71 -6.35
CA LYS A 255 14.13 -17.94 -5.83
C LYS A 255 13.11 -18.75 -5.04
N ASP A 256 13.36 -20.06 -4.91
CA ASP A 256 12.56 -20.93 -4.05
C ASP A 256 12.56 -20.44 -2.59
N ASN A 257 13.73 -20.03 -2.09
CA ASN A 257 13.85 -19.38 -0.79
C ASN A 257 13.84 -17.86 -0.97
N LYS A 258 12.69 -17.25 -0.71
CA LYS A 258 12.43 -15.80 -0.83
C LYS A 258 12.91 -14.97 0.36
N LYS A 259 13.52 -15.59 1.39
CA LYS A 259 14.17 -14.85 2.49
C LYS A 259 15.22 -13.90 1.90
N PHE A 260 15.11 -12.61 2.21
CA PHE A 260 16.05 -11.63 1.71
C PHE A 260 17.42 -11.80 2.38
N GLN A 261 18.45 -12.01 1.60
CA GLN A 261 19.81 -12.29 2.07
C GLN A 261 20.71 -11.12 1.73
N ILE A 262 21.11 -10.34 2.74
CA ILE A 262 21.98 -9.18 2.57
C ILE A 262 23.36 -9.57 2.03
N SER A 263 23.88 -10.73 2.40
CA SER A 263 25.14 -11.27 1.86
C SER A 263 25.16 -11.47 0.33
N LYS A 264 23.99 -11.49 -0.30
CA LYS A 264 23.84 -11.56 -1.76
C LYS A 264 23.73 -10.19 -2.43
N VAL A 265 23.54 -9.13 -1.65
CA VAL A 265 23.48 -7.75 -2.14
C VAL A 265 24.89 -7.21 -2.41
N ALA A 266 25.84 -7.48 -1.49
CA ALA A 266 27.24 -7.11 -1.65
C ALA A 266 28.15 -8.06 -0.86
N SER A 267 29.37 -8.26 -1.36
CA SER A 267 30.39 -9.07 -0.66
C SER A 267 30.70 -8.45 0.71
N GLY A 268 30.67 -9.26 1.77
CA GLY A 268 30.92 -8.81 3.15
C GLY A 268 29.81 -7.97 3.79
N ALA A 269 28.67 -7.82 3.13
CA ALA A 269 27.51 -7.08 3.65
C ALA A 269 26.96 -7.71 4.95
N ARG A 270 26.72 -6.88 5.97
CA ARG A 270 26.18 -7.30 7.28
C ARG A 270 24.82 -6.64 7.51
N PHE A 271 23.92 -7.35 8.19
CA PHE A 271 22.58 -6.85 8.52
C PHE A 271 22.58 -5.47 9.17
N ARG A 272 23.42 -5.25 10.17
CA ARG A 272 23.51 -3.96 10.89
C ARG A 272 23.78 -2.76 9.98
N ASP A 273 24.47 -2.98 8.85
CA ASP A 273 24.88 -1.92 7.92
C ASP A 273 23.78 -1.59 6.89
N TYR A 274 22.79 -2.49 6.75
CA TYR A 274 21.71 -2.42 5.76
C TYR A 274 20.30 -2.25 6.38
N ARG A 275 20.14 -2.48 7.70
CA ARG A 275 18.85 -2.36 8.39
C ARG A 275 18.16 -1.02 8.09
N GLY A 276 18.86 0.08 8.32
CA GLY A 276 18.33 1.41 8.05
C GLY A 276 17.99 1.65 6.57
N CYS A 277 18.69 0.99 5.64
CA CYS A 277 18.39 1.07 4.21
C CYS A 277 17.05 0.40 3.87
N ILE A 278 16.75 -0.73 4.50
CA ILE A 278 15.51 -1.47 4.30
C ILE A 278 14.34 -0.73 4.94
N GLU A 279 14.51 -0.25 6.18
CA GLU A 279 13.54 0.60 6.87
C GLU A 279 13.23 1.85 6.04
N TRP A 280 14.25 2.49 5.45
CA TRP A 280 14.08 3.65 4.58
C TRP A 280 13.19 3.34 3.36
N LEU A 281 13.44 2.22 2.66
CA LEU A 281 12.62 1.82 1.51
C LEU A 281 11.17 1.53 1.89
N ASN A 282 10.96 0.94 3.07
CA ASN A 282 9.63 0.68 3.60
C ASN A 282 8.90 1.97 4.00
N ASP A 283 9.59 2.88 4.71
CA ASP A 283 9.03 4.17 5.13
C ASP A 283 8.75 5.09 3.93
N ALA A 284 9.52 4.94 2.84
CA ALA A 284 9.25 5.61 1.56
C ALA A 284 8.05 5.00 0.80
N GLY A 285 7.52 3.87 1.26
CA GLY A 285 6.42 3.16 0.62
C GLY A 285 6.78 2.48 -0.71
N MET A 286 8.08 2.19 -0.90
CA MET A 286 8.55 1.48 -2.11
C MET A 286 8.49 -0.03 -1.96
N VAL A 287 8.64 -0.52 -0.73
CA VAL A 287 8.64 -1.94 -0.40
C VAL A 287 7.83 -2.23 0.85
N ASN A 288 7.41 -3.47 1.02
CA ASN A 288 6.76 -4.00 2.20
C ASN A 288 7.66 -5.04 2.86
N ILE A 289 7.92 -4.91 4.14
CA ILE A 289 8.71 -5.87 4.91
C ILE A 289 7.78 -6.94 5.48
N CYS A 290 8.09 -8.20 5.20
CA CYS A 290 7.40 -9.36 5.78
C CYS A 290 8.36 -10.06 6.75
N TYR A 291 8.13 -9.93 8.06
CA TYR A 291 9.01 -10.48 9.08
C TYR A 291 8.74 -11.96 9.36
N CYS A 292 9.80 -12.71 9.70
CA CYS A 292 9.67 -14.10 10.12
C CYS A 292 9.19 -14.19 11.56
N LEU A 293 8.07 -14.86 11.81
CA LEU A 293 7.64 -15.17 13.18
C LEU A 293 8.64 -16.12 13.85
N ASN A 294 8.89 -15.93 15.14
CA ASN A 294 9.62 -16.88 15.96
C ASN A 294 8.79 -18.14 16.17
N PHE A 295 7.50 -17.95 16.41
CA PHE A 295 6.50 -18.99 16.50
C PHE A 295 5.12 -18.46 16.05
N PRO A 296 4.27 -19.27 15.38
CA PRO A 296 2.93 -18.84 14.95
C PRO A 296 1.92 -18.85 16.12
N GLU A 297 1.94 -17.80 16.91
CA GLU A 297 1.03 -17.56 18.04
C GLU A 297 0.70 -16.08 18.19
N LEU A 298 -0.34 -15.74 18.91
CA LEU A 298 -0.72 -14.38 19.26
C LEU A 298 -0.02 -13.92 20.55
N PRO A 299 0.40 -12.65 20.68
CA PRO A 299 0.28 -11.57 19.69
C PRO A 299 1.41 -11.62 18.65
N LEU A 300 1.11 -11.31 17.38
CA LEU A 300 2.11 -11.28 16.31
C LEU A 300 3.17 -10.18 16.53
N LYS A 301 2.73 -9.01 17.02
CA LYS A 301 3.62 -7.88 17.28
C LYS A 301 4.55 -8.18 18.46
N GLY A 302 5.86 -8.16 18.20
CA GLY A 302 6.88 -8.53 19.19
C GLY A 302 7.29 -10.01 19.15
N ASN A 303 6.60 -10.86 18.37
CA ASN A 303 6.90 -12.28 18.22
C ASN A 303 7.52 -12.59 16.85
N TYR A 304 8.52 -11.81 16.43
CA TYR A 304 9.22 -12.01 15.16
C TYR A 304 10.72 -11.70 15.27
N ASP A 305 11.48 -12.27 14.34
CA ASP A 305 12.92 -12.04 14.20
C ASP A 305 13.16 -10.90 13.20
N GLU A 306 13.61 -9.75 13.68
CA GLU A 306 13.89 -8.57 12.84
C GLU A 306 15.01 -8.82 11.81
N THR A 307 15.82 -9.87 11.99
CA THR A 307 16.92 -10.22 11.08
C THR A 307 16.50 -11.17 9.96
N LYS A 308 15.28 -11.71 10.04
CA LYS A 308 14.73 -12.65 9.06
C LYS A 308 13.48 -12.05 8.43
N TYR A 309 13.54 -11.71 7.15
CA TYR A 309 12.44 -11.07 6.45
C TYR A 309 12.46 -11.42 4.95
N LYS A 310 11.28 -11.27 4.33
CA LYS A 310 11.10 -11.18 2.89
C LYS A 310 10.82 -9.71 2.54
N LEU A 311 11.18 -9.28 1.33
CA LEU A 311 10.87 -7.94 0.82
C LEU A 311 9.98 -8.08 -0.41
N TYR A 312 8.84 -7.42 -0.39
CA TYR A 312 7.91 -7.32 -1.51
C TYR A 312 7.86 -5.88 -2.02
N PHE A 313 7.63 -5.69 -3.31
CA PHE A 313 7.30 -4.37 -3.81
C PHE A 313 5.94 -3.92 -3.28
N ALA A 314 5.81 -2.62 -2.99
CA ALA A 314 4.54 -2.03 -2.57
C ALA A 314 3.52 -1.93 -3.72
N ASP A 315 3.99 -2.12 -4.96
CA ASP A 315 3.19 -2.16 -6.18
C ASP A 315 3.77 -3.21 -7.14
N SER A 316 2.91 -4.11 -7.62
CA SER A 316 3.33 -5.22 -8.50
C SER A 316 3.85 -4.75 -9.86
N GLY A 317 3.32 -3.64 -10.39
CA GLY A 317 3.78 -3.06 -11.63
C GLY A 317 5.24 -2.60 -11.56
N LEU A 318 5.70 -2.15 -10.40
CA LEU A 318 7.11 -1.79 -10.19
C LEU A 318 8.01 -3.04 -10.18
N LEU A 319 7.53 -4.17 -9.63
CA LEU A 319 8.25 -5.44 -9.74
C LEU A 319 8.38 -5.87 -11.20
N VAL A 320 7.28 -5.81 -11.97
CA VAL A 320 7.27 -6.18 -13.39
C VAL A 320 8.18 -5.25 -14.21
N ALA A 321 8.19 -3.94 -13.93
CA ALA A 321 9.05 -2.97 -14.59
C ALA A 321 10.55 -3.22 -14.42
N MET A 322 10.94 -4.00 -13.42
CA MET A 322 12.33 -4.37 -13.17
C MET A 322 12.75 -5.70 -13.83
N LEU A 323 11.83 -6.39 -14.50
CA LEU A 323 12.13 -7.56 -15.33
C LEU A 323 12.64 -7.12 -16.72
N ASP A 324 13.30 -8.05 -17.42
CA ASP A 324 13.66 -7.84 -18.84
C ASP A 324 12.40 -7.83 -19.74
N GLU A 325 12.56 -7.34 -20.98
CA GLU A 325 11.42 -7.18 -21.92
C GLU A 325 10.80 -8.51 -22.28
N GLU A 326 11.61 -9.54 -22.48
CA GLU A 326 11.16 -10.88 -22.82
C GLU A 326 10.29 -11.49 -21.71
N ALA A 327 10.70 -11.32 -20.44
CA ALA A 327 9.91 -11.78 -19.29
C ALA A 327 8.59 -11.02 -19.15
N GLN A 328 8.57 -9.72 -19.45
CA GLN A 328 7.35 -8.92 -19.45
C GLN A 328 6.39 -9.36 -20.57
N GLU A 329 6.89 -9.67 -21.77
CA GLU A 329 6.10 -10.21 -22.87
C GLU A 329 5.53 -11.60 -22.56
N ASP A 330 6.33 -12.46 -21.93
CA ASP A 330 5.90 -13.79 -21.51
C ASP A 330 4.81 -13.73 -20.43
N LEU A 331 4.87 -12.77 -19.50
CA LEU A 331 3.80 -12.50 -18.53
C LEU A 331 2.50 -12.08 -19.24
N ARG A 332 2.58 -11.13 -20.18
CA ARG A 332 1.41 -10.68 -20.98
C ARG A 332 0.80 -11.81 -21.79
N ALA A 333 1.62 -12.66 -22.37
CA ALA A 333 1.17 -13.85 -23.09
C ALA A 333 0.64 -14.97 -22.17
N ASN A 334 0.57 -14.73 -20.85
CA ASN A 334 0.17 -15.69 -19.83
C ASN A 334 0.96 -17.00 -19.89
N LYS A 335 2.19 -16.94 -20.35
CA LYS A 335 3.08 -18.10 -20.37
C LYS A 335 3.45 -18.52 -18.94
N ASN A 336 3.75 -19.81 -18.79
CA ASN A 336 4.19 -20.33 -17.50
C ASN A 336 5.66 -19.99 -17.25
N LEU A 337 5.91 -18.91 -16.51
CA LEU A 337 7.25 -18.47 -16.11
C LEU A 337 7.73 -19.13 -14.80
N GLY A 338 7.09 -20.19 -14.34
CA GLY A 338 7.52 -20.96 -13.17
C GLY A 338 7.64 -20.12 -11.91
N VAL A 339 8.85 -19.95 -11.41
CA VAL A 339 9.15 -19.27 -10.14
C VAL A 339 8.79 -17.79 -10.17
N TYR A 340 8.95 -17.11 -11.30
CA TYR A 340 8.59 -15.68 -11.44
C TYR A 340 7.09 -15.45 -11.25
N LYS A 341 6.26 -16.29 -11.86
CA LYS A 341 4.80 -16.18 -11.71
C LYS A 341 4.37 -16.41 -10.26
N GLY A 342 5.00 -17.38 -9.58
CA GLY A 342 4.79 -17.61 -8.16
C GLY A 342 5.23 -16.42 -7.29
N ALA A 343 6.36 -15.79 -7.61
CA ALA A 343 6.85 -14.60 -6.92
C ALA A 343 5.91 -13.40 -7.12
N LEU A 344 5.42 -13.20 -8.35
CA LEU A 344 4.47 -12.12 -8.66
C LEU A 344 3.16 -12.28 -7.89
N TYR A 345 2.55 -13.46 -7.90
CA TYR A 345 1.31 -13.69 -7.15
C TYR A 345 1.48 -13.56 -5.63
N GLU A 346 2.61 -14.03 -5.07
CA GLU A 346 2.90 -13.83 -3.65
C GLU A 346 3.09 -12.33 -3.34
N ASN A 347 3.76 -11.57 -4.22
CA ASN A 347 3.90 -10.12 -4.07
C ASN A 347 2.52 -9.42 -4.09
N VAL A 348 1.65 -9.76 -5.07
CA VAL A 348 0.32 -9.13 -5.20
C VAL A 348 -0.58 -9.46 -4.01
N VAL A 349 -0.54 -10.70 -3.51
CA VAL A 349 -1.29 -11.05 -2.28
C VAL A 349 -0.75 -10.30 -1.07
N GLY A 350 0.58 -10.21 -0.91
CA GLY A 350 1.21 -9.40 0.14
C GLY A 350 0.83 -7.93 0.04
N GLU A 351 0.85 -7.37 -1.17
CA GLU A 351 0.39 -6.00 -1.46
C GLU A 351 -1.08 -5.80 -1.05
N ALA A 352 -1.97 -6.73 -1.43
CA ALA A 352 -3.39 -6.67 -1.08
C ALA A 352 -3.60 -6.70 0.45
N LEU A 353 -2.84 -7.52 1.18
CA LEU A 353 -2.87 -7.57 2.64
C LEU A 353 -2.44 -6.24 3.27
N VAL A 354 -1.35 -5.62 2.78
CA VAL A 354 -0.88 -4.31 3.28
C VAL A 354 -1.91 -3.22 2.99
N LYS A 355 -2.45 -3.14 1.78
CA LYS A 355 -3.50 -2.17 1.40
C LYS A 355 -4.79 -2.37 2.21
N ALA A 356 -5.05 -3.60 2.70
CA ALA A 356 -6.12 -3.90 3.64
C ALA A 356 -5.77 -3.56 5.11
N GLY A 357 -4.54 -3.10 5.40
CA GLY A 357 -4.09 -2.66 6.72
C GLY A 357 -3.48 -3.77 7.59
N TYR A 358 -3.07 -4.88 7.01
CA TYR A 358 -2.31 -5.92 7.71
C TYR A 358 -0.81 -5.64 7.64
N GLN A 359 -0.11 -5.90 8.75
CA GLN A 359 1.34 -6.06 8.74
C GLN A 359 1.68 -7.46 8.28
N LEU A 360 2.70 -7.60 7.43
CA LEU A 360 3.07 -8.90 6.87
C LEU A 360 3.98 -9.68 7.82
N TYR A 361 3.63 -10.94 8.01
CA TYR A 361 4.43 -11.93 8.70
C TYR A 361 4.41 -13.24 7.94
N TYR A 362 5.56 -13.97 7.93
CA TYR A 362 5.67 -15.33 7.42
C TYR A 362 6.27 -16.22 8.52
N TYR A 363 6.22 -17.52 8.34
CA TYR A 363 6.86 -18.46 9.24
C TYR A 363 7.67 -19.48 8.47
N LYS A 364 8.87 -19.77 8.98
CA LYS A 364 9.71 -20.85 8.47
C LYS A 364 10.37 -21.56 9.63
N ARG A 365 10.10 -22.85 9.77
CA ARG A 365 10.75 -23.70 10.74
C ARG A 365 12.12 -24.13 10.22
N GLU A 366 13.18 -23.88 11.01
CA GLU A 366 14.58 -24.08 10.56
C GLU A 366 14.89 -25.54 10.22
N ASP A 367 14.39 -26.50 11.01
CA ASP A 367 14.69 -27.93 10.86
C ASP A 367 13.65 -28.72 10.04
N SER A 368 12.87 -28.05 9.19
CA SER A 368 11.82 -28.67 8.41
C SER A 368 11.52 -27.93 7.10
N THR A 369 10.72 -28.57 6.27
CA THR A 369 10.17 -27.97 5.04
C THR A 369 8.94 -27.07 5.32
N LEU A 370 8.55 -26.89 6.60
CA LEU A 370 7.40 -26.07 6.97
C LEU A 370 7.73 -24.61 6.74
N GLU A 371 7.09 -24.04 5.73
CA GLU A 371 7.10 -22.62 5.43
C GLU A 371 5.68 -22.17 5.10
N GLN A 372 5.26 -21.02 5.67
CA GLN A 372 3.95 -20.41 5.48
C GLN A 372 4.14 -18.99 4.98
N ASP A 373 3.45 -18.61 3.90
CA ASP A 373 3.70 -17.37 3.18
C ASP A 373 3.28 -16.14 3.98
N PHE A 374 2.05 -16.13 4.53
CA PHE A 374 1.54 -15.01 5.32
C PHE A 374 0.69 -15.48 6.49
N PHE A 375 0.49 -14.54 7.44
CA PHE A 375 -0.47 -14.67 8.52
C PHE A 375 -1.31 -13.41 8.63
N VAL A 376 -2.61 -13.59 8.81
CA VAL A 376 -3.55 -12.53 9.19
C VAL A 376 -4.24 -12.91 10.49
N ARG A 377 -4.75 -11.93 11.21
CA ARG A 377 -5.45 -12.20 12.48
C ARG A 377 -6.85 -11.62 12.47
N THR A 378 -7.76 -12.31 13.13
CA THR A 378 -9.02 -11.78 13.62
C THR A 378 -8.91 -11.51 15.13
N ALA A 379 -10.02 -11.15 15.79
CA ALA A 379 -10.05 -11.00 17.24
C ALA A 379 -9.76 -12.31 17.98
N SER A 380 -10.12 -13.47 17.39
CA SER A 380 -10.14 -14.78 18.03
C SER A 380 -9.24 -15.84 17.39
N ALA A 381 -8.64 -15.58 16.25
CA ALA A 381 -7.86 -16.58 15.51
C ALA A 381 -6.66 -15.99 14.79
N LEU A 382 -5.62 -16.80 14.66
CA LEU A 382 -4.49 -16.60 13.77
C LEU A 382 -4.71 -17.46 12.52
N ILE A 383 -4.72 -16.81 11.36
CA ILE A 383 -5.08 -17.45 10.09
C ILE A 383 -3.85 -17.46 9.18
N PRO A 384 -3.26 -18.64 8.93
CA PRO A 384 -2.22 -18.79 7.91
C PRO A 384 -2.80 -18.65 6.50
N VAL A 385 -2.13 -17.88 5.66
CA VAL A 385 -2.48 -17.63 4.27
C VAL A 385 -1.38 -18.15 3.37
N GLU A 386 -1.74 -19.07 2.48
CA GLU A 386 -0.84 -19.72 1.52
C GLU A 386 -1.12 -19.26 0.10
N VAL A 387 -0.07 -19.00 -0.67
CA VAL A 387 -0.16 -18.60 -2.08
C VAL A 387 0.46 -19.69 -2.97
N LYS A 388 -0.34 -20.36 -3.79
CA LYS A 388 0.11 -21.47 -4.65
C LYS A 388 -0.11 -21.17 -6.13
N ALA A 389 0.98 -21.09 -6.89
CA ALA A 389 0.93 -20.84 -8.35
C ALA A 389 0.20 -21.93 -9.16
N GLN A 390 0.08 -23.14 -8.63
CA GLN A 390 -0.62 -24.26 -9.23
C GLN A 390 -1.50 -25.01 -8.19
N ARG A 391 -2.31 -25.97 -8.63
CA ARG A 391 -3.08 -26.87 -7.76
C ARG A 391 -2.11 -27.77 -6.97
N GLY A 392 -1.44 -27.22 -5.96
CA GLY A 392 -0.52 -27.95 -5.09
C GLY A 392 -1.16 -28.34 -3.76
N THR A 393 -0.60 -29.39 -3.11
CA THR A 393 -0.98 -29.77 -1.75
C THR A 393 -0.43 -28.73 -0.77
N ALA A 394 -1.30 -28.14 0.06
CA ALA A 394 -0.91 -27.18 1.10
C ALA A 394 -0.39 -27.92 2.35
N LYS A 395 0.75 -28.62 2.26
CA LYS A 395 1.29 -29.44 3.36
C LYS A 395 1.61 -28.61 4.61
N SER A 396 2.24 -27.45 4.45
CA SER A 396 2.56 -26.55 5.56
C SER A 396 1.29 -26.09 6.26
N LEU A 397 0.30 -25.65 5.48
CA LEU A 397 -0.99 -25.19 5.99
C LEU A 397 -1.70 -26.27 6.80
N ARG A 398 -1.79 -27.51 6.26
CA ARG A 398 -2.35 -28.66 6.99
C ARG A 398 -1.60 -28.94 8.29
N THR A 399 -0.27 -28.91 8.27
CA THR A 399 0.54 -29.14 9.47
C THR A 399 0.26 -28.08 10.54
N LEU A 400 0.08 -26.81 10.17
CA LEU A 400 -0.26 -25.74 11.11
C LEU A 400 -1.66 -25.93 11.71
N ILE A 401 -2.65 -26.37 10.91
CA ILE A 401 -4.04 -26.56 11.36
C ILE A 401 -4.19 -27.80 12.24
N THR A 402 -3.51 -28.91 11.92
CA THR A 402 -3.73 -30.20 12.58
C THR A 402 -2.83 -30.44 13.79
N SER A 403 -1.85 -29.60 14.03
CA SER A 403 -0.89 -29.80 15.12
C SER A 403 -1.33 -29.05 16.37
N ASP A 404 -1.50 -29.74 17.49
CA ASP A 404 -1.83 -29.18 18.81
C ASP A 404 -0.82 -28.15 19.32
N LYS A 405 0.31 -27.96 18.61
CA LYS A 405 1.32 -26.95 18.95
C LYS A 405 0.89 -25.52 18.60
N TYR A 406 -0.06 -25.35 17.70
CA TYR A 406 -0.49 -24.07 17.13
C TYR A 406 -1.92 -23.76 17.57
N GLU A 407 -2.10 -23.54 18.85
CA GLU A 407 -3.42 -23.44 19.52
C GLU A 407 -4.31 -22.32 18.98
N ASP A 408 -3.72 -21.25 18.42
CA ASP A 408 -4.46 -20.11 17.84
C ASP A 408 -4.92 -20.36 16.39
N ILE A 409 -4.51 -21.49 15.76
CA ILE A 409 -4.76 -21.80 14.36
C ILE A 409 -5.80 -22.91 14.23
N HIS A 410 -6.99 -22.58 13.73
CA HIS A 410 -8.09 -23.52 13.58
C HIS A 410 -8.44 -23.83 12.12
N TYR A 411 -8.12 -22.92 11.21
CA TYR A 411 -8.32 -23.03 9.77
C TYR A 411 -7.28 -22.18 9.03
N GLY A 412 -7.23 -22.35 7.73
CA GLY A 412 -6.33 -21.57 6.88
C GLY A 412 -6.96 -21.16 5.56
N ILE A 413 -6.31 -20.23 4.88
CA ILE A 413 -6.75 -19.72 3.58
C ILE A 413 -5.67 -19.99 2.53
N LYS A 414 -6.11 -20.45 1.38
CA LYS A 414 -5.24 -20.70 0.22
C LYS A 414 -5.71 -19.91 -0.98
N PHE A 415 -4.85 -19.05 -1.50
CA PHE A 415 -5.04 -18.38 -2.79
C PHE A 415 -4.37 -19.18 -3.92
N THR A 416 -5.10 -19.39 -5.02
CA THR A 416 -4.67 -20.26 -6.11
C THR A 416 -5.33 -19.87 -7.44
N ALA A 417 -4.89 -20.44 -8.55
CA ALA A 417 -5.58 -20.36 -9.84
C ALA A 417 -6.87 -21.18 -9.90
N GLY A 418 -7.20 -21.97 -8.85
CA GLY A 418 -8.43 -22.76 -8.77
C GLY A 418 -9.64 -21.92 -8.32
N ASN A 419 -10.80 -22.56 -8.28
CA ASN A 419 -12.06 -21.94 -7.89
C ASN A 419 -12.26 -21.94 -6.36
N VAL A 420 -13.34 -21.32 -5.89
CA VAL A 420 -13.78 -21.32 -4.50
C VAL A 420 -14.03 -22.75 -4.02
N GLY A 421 -13.60 -23.08 -2.81
CA GLY A 421 -13.84 -24.37 -2.19
C GLY A 421 -13.41 -24.41 -0.73
N PHE A 422 -13.87 -25.47 -0.04
CA PHE A 422 -13.51 -25.72 1.34
C PHE A 422 -13.26 -27.23 1.55
N SER A 423 -12.13 -27.58 2.12
CA SER A 423 -11.81 -28.96 2.52
C SER A 423 -10.70 -28.96 3.58
N ASP A 424 -10.77 -29.89 4.52
CA ASP A 424 -9.75 -30.06 5.56
C ASP A 424 -9.41 -28.77 6.32
N ASP A 425 -10.43 -27.99 6.70
CA ASP A 425 -10.33 -26.69 7.35
C ASP A 425 -9.53 -25.64 6.56
N ILE A 426 -9.45 -25.80 5.24
CA ILE A 426 -8.80 -24.88 4.32
C ILE A 426 -9.84 -24.28 3.38
N TYR A 427 -10.01 -22.96 3.48
CA TYR A 427 -10.73 -22.17 2.48
C TYR A 427 -9.82 -21.91 1.28
N THR A 428 -10.29 -22.22 0.10
CA THR A 428 -9.57 -21.99 -1.15
C THR A 428 -10.29 -20.91 -1.95
N PHE A 429 -9.55 -19.90 -2.36
CA PHE A 429 -10.08 -18.80 -3.17
C PHE A 429 -9.19 -18.53 -4.37
N PRO A 430 -9.76 -18.07 -5.51
CA PRO A 430 -8.98 -17.51 -6.61
C PRO A 430 -8.12 -16.32 -6.14
N TYR A 431 -6.97 -16.09 -6.78
CA TYR A 431 -6.08 -14.98 -6.44
C TYR A 431 -6.78 -13.62 -6.46
N PHE A 432 -7.68 -13.41 -7.43
CA PHE A 432 -8.42 -12.16 -7.58
C PHE A 432 -9.35 -11.84 -6.41
N CYS A 433 -9.57 -12.77 -5.48
CA CYS A 433 -10.30 -12.53 -4.24
C CYS A 433 -9.43 -11.99 -3.09
N ALA A 434 -8.10 -11.90 -3.25
CA ALA A 434 -7.21 -11.56 -2.15
C ALA A 434 -7.50 -10.18 -1.53
N PHE A 435 -7.90 -9.19 -2.33
CA PHE A 435 -8.26 -7.84 -1.85
C PHE A 435 -9.54 -7.80 -1.01
N LEU A 436 -10.39 -8.82 -1.13
CA LEU A 436 -11.64 -8.95 -0.36
C LEU A 436 -11.44 -9.65 1.00
N LEU A 437 -10.26 -10.19 1.28
CA LEU A 437 -10.02 -11.02 2.45
C LEU A 437 -10.46 -10.35 3.76
N LYS A 438 -10.17 -9.07 3.94
CA LYS A 438 -10.56 -8.33 5.15
C LYS A 438 -12.08 -8.22 5.32
N ARG A 439 -12.82 -7.98 4.22
CA ARG A 439 -14.29 -7.93 4.23
C ARG A 439 -14.90 -9.32 4.49
N TYR A 440 -14.30 -10.36 3.92
CA TYR A 440 -14.68 -11.74 4.16
C TYR A 440 -14.56 -12.10 5.65
N LEU A 441 -13.41 -11.84 6.27
CA LEU A 441 -13.15 -12.14 7.68
C LEU A 441 -13.99 -11.28 8.65
N ALA A 442 -14.32 -10.05 8.28
CA ALA A 442 -15.21 -9.19 9.08
C ALA A 442 -16.64 -9.70 9.10
N GLY A 443 -17.15 -10.29 7.99
CA GLY A 443 -18.47 -10.91 7.92
C GLY A 443 -18.60 -12.16 8.80
N GLU A 444 -17.57 -13.00 8.85
CA GLU A 444 -17.53 -14.18 9.73
C GLU A 444 -17.65 -13.84 11.23
N GLN A 445 -17.16 -12.66 11.63
CA GLN A 445 -17.27 -12.20 13.03
C GLN A 445 -18.70 -11.74 13.38
N SER A 446 -19.45 -11.22 12.40
CA SER A 446 -20.83 -10.75 12.62
C SER A 446 -21.85 -11.90 12.70
N GLU A 447 -21.56 -13.05 12.12
CA GLU A 447 -22.43 -14.23 12.17
C GLU A 447 -22.21 -15.10 13.42
N LYS A 448 -21.10 -14.87 14.17
CA LYS A 448 -20.76 -15.59 15.41
C LYS A 448 -21.11 -14.82 16.70
N LEU A 449 -21.69 -13.62 16.58
CA LEU A 449 -22.24 -12.80 17.67
C LEU A 449 -23.76 -12.84 17.65
#